data_0b32964c54132ee66a2936cee46445fe
#
_entry.id   0b32964c54132ee66a2936cee46445fe
#
_cell.length_a   1.000
_cell.length_b   1.000
_cell.length_c   1.000
_cell.angle_alpha   90.00
_cell.angle_beta   90.00
_cell.angle_gamma   90.00
#
_symmetry.space_group_name_H-M   'P 1'
#
loop_
_entity.id
_entity.type
_entity.pdbx_description
1 polymer ?
#
loop_
_entity_poly.entity_id
_entity_poly.type
_entity_poly.pdbx_seq_one_letter_code
_entity_poly.pdbx_strand_id
1 'polypeptide(L)'
;MNRKGFTLIELLIVVVIIGILAAIAIPKFANTKEKAYLASMKSDLRNLVTAQEAYFADSVKYTTNLGTAFATTSGVVGPTIATTADGWTAWVSHTTTTKTCAIYVGSTALAPANKEGEPKCQ
;
A
#
# COMPACT_ATOMS: atom_id res chain seq x y z
N MET A 1 -56.21 3.45 22.81
CA MET A 1 -54.96 3.68 22.06
C MET A 1 -54.32 2.36 21.69
N ASN A 2 -54.10 2.16 20.39
CA ASN A 2 -53.40 0.97 19.91
C ASN A 2 -51.87 1.21 19.99
N ARG A 3 -51.25 0.57 20.96
CA ARG A 3 -49.79 0.57 21.05
C ARG A 3 -49.28 -0.69 20.35
N LYS A 4 -48.55 -0.47 19.25
CA LYS A 4 -47.88 -1.55 18.50
C LYS A 4 -46.43 -1.56 18.88
N GLY A 5 -45.92 -2.67 19.33
CA GLY A 5 -44.51 -2.90 19.66
C GLY A 5 -43.96 -4.09 18.90
N PHE A 6 -42.67 -4.26 18.96
CA PHE A 6 -41.98 -5.42 18.38
C PHE A 6 -42.24 -6.68 19.20
N THR A 7 -42.35 -7.80 18.51
CA THR A 7 -42.34 -9.10 19.19
C THR A 7 -40.90 -9.52 19.48
N LEU A 8 -40.70 -10.43 20.43
CA LEU A 8 -39.40 -10.97 20.80
C LEU A 8 -38.72 -11.66 19.61
N ILE A 9 -39.51 -12.40 18.82
CA ILE A 9 -38.96 -13.12 17.65
C ILE A 9 -38.52 -12.15 16.53
N GLU A 10 -39.23 -11.07 16.31
CA GLU A 10 -38.84 -10.03 15.34
C GLU A 10 -37.50 -9.42 15.70
N LEU A 11 -37.26 -9.09 16.97
CA LEU A 11 -36.00 -8.59 17.44
C LEU A 11 -34.90 -9.65 17.34
N LEU A 12 -35.19 -10.90 17.68
CA LEU A 12 -34.24 -12.01 17.63
C LEU A 12 -33.76 -12.29 16.23
N ILE A 13 -34.66 -12.37 15.24
CA ILE A 13 -34.24 -12.61 13.83
C ILE A 13 -33.42 -11.47 13.26
N VAL A 14 -33.70 -10.23 13.64
CA VAL A 14 -32.92 -9.06 13.18
C VAL A 14 -31.49 -9.14 13.69
N VAL A 15 -31.26 -9.40 14.98
CA VAL A 15 -29.91 -9.49 15.54
C VAL A 15 -29.13 -10.69 15.00
N VAL A 16 -29.80 -11.81 14.72
CA VAL A 16 -29.18 -12.99 14.11
C VAL A 16 -28.72 -12.67 12.68
N ILE A 17 -29.56 -12.03 11.88
CA ILE A 17 -29.21 -11.63 10.51
C ILE A 17 -28.05 -10.64 10.51
N ILE A 18 -28.06 -9.64 11.36
CA ILE A 18 -26.96 -8.68 11.51
C ILE A 18 -25.67 -9.40 11.89
N GLY A 19 -25.72 -10.34 12.82
CA GLY A 19 -24.56 -11.12 13.25
C GLY A 19 -23.96 -11.95 12.12
N ILE A 20 -24.79 -12.60 11.30
CA ILE A 20 -24.32 -13.38 10.14
C ILE A 20 -23.69 -12.47 9.09
N LEU A 21 -24.33 -11.36 8.75
CA LEU A 21 -23.80 -10.41 7.78
C LEU A 21 -22.48 -9.78 8.25
N ALA A 22 -22.40 -9.44 9.54
CA ALA A 22 -21.18 -8.89 10.13
C ALA A 22 -20.01 -9.89 10.08
N ALA A 23 -20.27 -11.18 10.34
CA ALA A 23 -19.24 -12.22 10.28
C ALA A 23 -18.62 -12.37 8.91
N ILE A 24 -19.36 -12.09 7.83
CA ILE A 24 -18.86 -12.14 6.45
C ILE A 24 -18.21 -10.82 6.05
N ALA A 25 -18.80 -9.70 6.41
CA ALA A 25 -18.42 -8.38 5.96
C ALA A 25 -17.08 -7.89 6.57
N ILE A 26 -16.86 -8.14 7.86
CA ILE A 26 -15.69 -7.62 8.58
C ILE A 26 -14.36 -8.15 8.00
N PRO A 27 -14.17 -9.48 7.81
CA PRO A 27 -12.93 -10.00 7.23
C PRO A 27 -12.70 -9.50 5.79
N LYS A 28 -13.75 -9.45 4.98
CA LYS A 28 -13.67 -8.98 3.59
C LYS A 28 -13.26 -7.50 3.51
N PHE A 29 -13.79 -6.68 4.40
CA PHE A 29 -13.47 -5.27 4.47
C PHE A 29 -12.01 -5.03 4.89
N ALA A 30 -11.50 -5.80 5.88
CA ALA A 30 -10.11 -5.72 6.31
C ALA A 30 -9.14 -6.08 5.18
N ASN A 31 -9.42 -7.14 4.41
CA ASN A 31 -8.63 -7.53 3.25
C ASN A 31 -8.63 -6.47 2.15
N THR A 32 -9.76 -5.83 1.92
CA THR A 32 -9.89 -4.73 0.95
C THR A 32 -9.06 -3.52 1.35
N LYS A 33 -9.05 -3.17 2.63
CA LYS A 33 -8.20 -2.09 3.16
C LYS A 33 -6.72 -2.39 2.97
N GLU A 34 -6.27 -3.60 3.28
CA GLU A 34 -4.88 -3.99 3.08
C GLU A 34 -4.47 -3.88 1.62
N LYS A 35 -5.29 -4.34 0.69
CA LYS A 35 -5.06 -4.17 -0.75
C LYS A 35 -4.93 -2.70 -1.15
N ALA A 36 -5.72 -1.82 -0.56
CA ALA A 36 -5.63 -0.38 -0.81
C ALA A 36 -4.30 0.20 -0.32
N TYR A 37 -3.81 -0.22 0.84
CA TYR A 37 -2.50 0.19 1.34
C TYR A 37 -1.36 -0.29 0.44
N LEU A 38 -1.42 -1.54 -0.01
CA LEU A 38 -0.45 -2.08 -0.96
C LEU A 38 -0.46 -1.32 -2.29
N ALA A 39 -1.65 -0.97 -2.79
CA ALA A 39 -1.79 -0.17 -4.00
C ALA A 39 -1.18 1.23 -3.84
N SER A 40 -1.36 1.87 -2.69
CA SER A 40 -0.73 3.17 -2.38
C SER A 40 0.79 3.07 -2.37
N MET A 41 1.35 2.03 -1.73
CA MET A 41 2.79 1.79 -1.69
C MET A 41 3.36 1.56 -3.09
N LYS A 42 2.69 0.76 -3.92
CA LYS A 42 3.10 0.53 -5.30
C LYS A 42 3.05 1.81 -6.14
N SER A 43 2.01 2.61 -5.97
CA SER A 43 1.88 3.90 -6.64
C SER A 43 2.99 4.86 -6.26
N ASP A 44 3.33 4.93 -4.98
CA ASP A 44 4.44 5.76 -4.49
C ASP A 44 5.79 5.29 -5.08
N LEU A 45 6.01 3.99 -5.19
CA LEU A 45 7.23 3.45 -5.81
C LEU A 45 7.31 3.78 -7.31
N ARG A 46 6.18 3.75 -8.02
CA ARG A 46 6.14 4.18 -9.43
C ARG A 46 6.41 5.68 -9.58
N ASN A 47 5.88 6.50 -8.69
CA ASN A 47 6.18 7.92 -8.66
C ASN A 47 7.64 8.19 -8.34
N LEU A 48 8.25 7.34 -7.51
CA LEU A 48 9.68 7.39 -7.21
C LEU A 48 10.52 7.16 -8.46
N VAL A 49 10.12 6.23 -9.33
CA VAL A 49 10.80 6.02 -10.63
C VAL A 49 10.80 7.31 -11.43
N THR A 50 9.66 7.97 -11.55
CA THR A 50 9.56 9.24 -12.27
C THR A 50 10.45 10.32 -11.67
N ALA A 51 10.48 10.44 -10.35
CA ALA A 51 11.32 11.42 -9.65
C ALA A 51 12.82 11.13 -9.83
N GLN A 52 13.21 9.86 -9.77
CA GLN A 52 14.60 9.45 -10.00
C GLN A 52 15.06 9.70 -11.45
N GLU A 53 14.16 9.44 -12.41
CA GLU A 53 14.47 9.71 -13.82
C GLU A 53 14.61 11.22 -14.09
N ALA A 54 13.77 12.04 -13.47
CA ALA A 54 13.91 13.50 -13.56
C ALA A 54 15.23 13.99 -12.96
N TYR A 55 15.62 13.44 -11.80
CA TYR A 55 16.92 13.76 -11.19
C TYR A 55 18.08 13.30 -12.05
N PHE A 56 17.99 12.11 -12.64
CA PHE A 56 19.01 11.57 -13.53
C PHE A 56 19.19 12.43 -14.80
N ALA A 57 18.10 12.96 -15.35
CA ALA A 57 18.14 13.85 -16.52
C ALA A 57 18.97 15.11 -16.25
N ASP A 58 18.92 15.63 -15.02
CA ASP A 58 19.68 16.83 -14.65
C ASP A 58 21.10 16.53 -14.16
N SER A 59 21.31 15.41 -13.48
CA SER A 59 22.54 15.10 -12.73
C SER A 59 23.34 13.94 -13.28
N VAL A 60 22.80 13.18 -14.23
CA VAL A 60 23.38 11.96 -14.83
C VAL A 60 23.75 10.90 -13.77
N LYS A 61 23.03 10.89 -12.67
CA LYS A 61 23.15 9.91 -11.58
C LYS A 61 21.85 9.81 -10.79
N TYR A 62 21.65 8.70 -10.12
CA TYR A 62 20.56 8.53 -9.18
C TYR A 62 20.94 9.00 -7.77
N THR A 63 19.96 9.24 -6.92
CA THR A 63 20.19 9.78 -5.58
C THR A 63 19.47 8.95 -4.52
N THR A 64 20.02 8.94 -3.30
CA THR A 64 19.35 8.39 -2.12
C THR A 64 18.41 9.40 -1.45
N ASN A 65 18.47 10.67 -1.87
CA ASN A 65 17.63 11.73 -1.29
C ASN A 65 17.11 12.64 -2.39
N LEU A 66 15.80 12.62 -2.60
CA LEU A 66 15.11 13.48 -3.56
C LEU A 66 14.57 14.77 -2.93
N GLY A 67 14.68 14.92 -1.61
CA GLY A 67 14.18 16.10 -0.90
C GLY A 67 12.69 16.34 -1.17
N THR A 68 12.35 17.54 -1.60
CA THR A 68 10.97 17.95 -1.91
C THR A 68 10.45 17.46 -3.26
N ALA A 69 11.31 16.87 -4.09
CA ALA A 69 10.91 16.35 -5.41
C ALA A 69 10.07 15.08 -5.33
N PHE A 70 10.01 14.44 -4.18
CA PHE A 70 9.22 13.25 -3.95
C PHE A 70 8.60 13.25 -2.54
N ALA A 71 7.33 12.87 -2.47
CA ALA A 71 6.62 12.69 -1.21
C ALA A 71 5.78 11.41 -1.27
N THR A 72 5.69 10.70 -0.14
CA THR A 72 4.85 9.50 -0.01
C THR A 72 3.41 9.85 0.33
N THR A 73 2.51 8.93 0.01
CA THR A 73 1.12 8.99 0.48
C THR A 73 1.08 8.88 2.01
N SER A 74 0.08 9.50 2.64
CA SER A 74 -0.12 9.41 4.09
C SER A 74 -0.17 7.96 4.56
N GLY A 75 0.61 7.61 5.57
CA GLY A 75 0.73 6.27 6.11
C GLY A 75 1.85 5.42 5.49
N VAL A 76 2.37 5.78 4.33
CA VAL A 76 3.52 5.13 3.70
C VAL A 76 4.81 5.68 4.32
N VAL A 77 5.67 4.79 4.79
CA VAL A 77 6.93 5.10 5.44
C VAL A 77 8.11 4.76 4.52
N GLY A 78 9.03 5.70 4.41
CA GLY A 78 10.17 5.59 3.52
C GLY A 78 10.10 6.63 2.40
N PRO A 79 10.67 6.41 1.22
CA PRO A 79 11.39 5.21 0.80
C PRO A 79 12.81 5.12 1.39
N THR A 80 13.27 3.88 1.58
CA THR A 80 14.68 3.61 1.81
C THR A 80 15.33 3.32 0.46
N ILE A 81 16.18 4.20 -0.01
CA ILE A 81 16.78 4.15 -1.33
C ILE A 81 18.27 3.80 -1.21
N ALA A 82 18.73 2.89 -2.05
CA ALA A 82 20.15 2.61 -2.23
C ALA A 82 20.50 2.73 -3.70
N THR A 83 21.59 3.44 -4.01
CA THR A 83 22.08 3.54 -5.38
C THR A 83 23.01 2.36 -5.68
N THR A 84 22.97 1.88 -6.91
CA THR A 84 23.82 0.80 -7.43
C THR A 84 24.68 1.33 -8.58
N ALA A 85 25.57 0.48 -9.11
CA ALA A 85 26.46 0.88 -10.20
C ALA A 85 25.71 1.36 -11.46
N ASP A 86 24.55 0.75 -11.75
CA ASP A 86 23.77 1.01 -12.96
C ASP A 86 22.31 1.41 -12.68
N GLY A 87 21.97 1.69 -11.43
CA GLY A 87 20.61 2.04 -11.09
C GLY A 87 20.41 2.30 -9.60
N TRP A 88 19.30 1.83 -9.07
CA TRP A 88 18.93 2.03 -7.67
C TRP A 88 17.91 0.98 -7.22
N THR A 89 17.80 0.80 -5.93
CA THR A 89 16.79 -0.01 -5.27
C THR A 89 16.05 0.81 -4.23
N ALA A 90 14.80 0.50 -3.97
CA ALA A 90 14.04 1.16 -2.92
C ALA A 90 12.96 0.24 -2.36
N TRP A 91 12.61 0.47 -1.10
CA TRP A 91 11.48 -0.20 -0.48
C TRP A 91 10.72 0.78 0.44
N VAL A 92 9.44 0.49 0.62
CA VAL A 92 8.55 1.24 1.51
C VAL A 92 7.78 0.29 2.40
N SER A 93 7.34 0.79 3.54
CA SER A 93 6.43 0.10 4.46
C SER A 93 5.18 0.96 4.68
N HIS A 94 4.24 0.43 5.46
CA HIS A 94 3.02 1.16 5.80
C HIS A 94 2.74 1.00 7.30
N THR A 95 2.22 2.05 7.94
CA THR A 95 1.98 2.06 9.39
C THR A 95 0.90 1.07 9.84
N THR A 96 0.01 0.65 8.94
CA THR A 96 -1.15 -0.20 9.26
C THR A 96 -1.07 -1.63 8.72
N THR A 97 0.01 -2.00 8.04
CA THR A 97 0.25 -3.36 7.58
C THR A 97 1.69 -3.77 7.85
N THR A 98 1.92 -5.07 8.00
CA THR A 98 3.27 -5.63 8.16
C THR A 98 3.96 -5.87 6.82
N LYS A 99 3.25 -5.72 5.72
CA LYS A 99 3.79 -5.94 4.38
C LYS A 99 4.66 -4.78 3.92
N THR A 100 5.67 -5.10 3.13
CA THR A 100 6.56 -4.14 2.50
C THR A 100 6.51 -4.29 0.99
N CYS A 101 6.76 -3.20 0.28
CA CYS A 101 6.86 -3.20 -1.18
C CYS A 101 8.25 -2.72 -1.58
N ALA A 102 8.79 -3.29 -2.64
CA ALA A 102 10.11 -2.94 -3.17
C ALA A 102 10.06 -2.76 -4.69
N ILE A 103 11.04 -2.02 -5.19
CA ILE A 103 11.26 -1.78 -6.61
C ILE A 103 12.77 -1.66 -6.85
N TYR A 104 13.20 -1.94 -8.06
CA TYR A 104 14.57 -1.68 -8.49
C TYR A 104 14.62 -1.23 -9.94
N VAL A 105 15.66 -0.52 -10.28
CA VAL A 105 16.04 -0.14 -11.64
C VAL A 105 17.52 -0.47 -11.81
N GLY A 106 17.87 -1.14 -12.88
CA GLY A 106 19.22 -1.64 -13.13
C GLY A 106 19.37 -3.14 -12.92
N SER A 107 20.59 -3.61 -12.83
CA SER A 107 20.89 -5.05 -12.74
C SER A 107 20.76 -5.65 -11.34
N THR A 108 20.75 -4.82 -10.30
CA THR A 108 20.69 -5.28 -8.91
C THR A 108 19.23 -5.35 -8.44
N ALA A 109 18.70 -6.55 -8.31
CA ALA A 109 17.33 -6.77 -7.84
C ALA A 109 17.23 -6.62 -6.31
N LEU A 110 16.05 -6.20 -5.86
CA LEU A 110 15.68 -6.14 -4.43
C LEU A 110 14.38 -6.92 -4.22
N ALA A 111 14.45 -8.03 -3.50
CA ALA A 111 13.25 -8.81 -3.18
C ALA A 111 12.25 -7.95 -2.36
N PRO A 112 10.93 -8.12 -2.57
CA PRO A 112 10.26 -9.10 -3.42
C PRO A 112 10.17 -8.73 -4.92
N ALA A 113 10.67 -7.57 -5.32
CA ALA A 113 10.66 -7.15 -6.72
C ALA A 113 11.54 -8.08 -7.57
N ASN A 114 11.00 -8.56 -8.68
CA ASN A 114 11.66 -9.50 -9.57
C ASN A 114 11.70 -9.05 -11.03
N LYS A 115 11.14 -7.88 -11.31
CA LYS A 115 11.21 -7.23 -12.63
C LYS A 115 11.60 -5.78 -12.44
N GLU A 116 12.51 -5.31 -13.30
CA GLU A 116 12.95 -3.93 -13.29
C GLU A 116 11.78 -2.97 -13.50
N GLY A 117 11.68 -1.95 -12.64
CA GLY A 117 10.66 -0.90 -12.71
C GLY A 117 9.27 -1.31 -12.28
N GLU A 118 9.07 -2.56 -11.82
CA GLU A 118 7.78 -3.07 -11.36
C GLU A 118 7.79 -3.28 -9.85
N PRO A 119 6.97 -2.52 -9.09
CA PRO A 119 6.90 -2.71 -7.64
C PRO A 119 6.19 -4.00 -7.28
N LYS A 120 6.68 -4.68 -6.26
CA LYS A 120 6.10 -5.92 -5.73
C LYS A 120 6.14 -5.90 -4.21
N CYS A 121 5.11 -6.47 -3.60
CA CYS A 121 4.93 -6.50 -2.13
C CYS A 121 4.92 -7.93 -1.59
N GLN A 122 5.31 -8.05 -0.33
CA GLN A 122 5.20 -9.29 0.44
C GLN A 122 4.89 -9.03 1.91
#